data_75c19730ca16ea9dc71a6e9327c3267c
#
_entry.id   75c19730ca16ea9dc71a6e9327c3267c
#
_cell.length_a   1.000
_cell.length_b   1.000
_cell.length_c   1.000
_cell.angle_alpha   90.00
_cell.angle_beta   90.00
_cell.angle_gamma   90.00
#
_symmetry.space_group_name_H-M   'P 1'
#
loop_
_entity.id
_entity.type
_entity.pdbx_description
1 polymer ?
#
loop_
_entity_poly.entity_id
_entity_poly.type
_entity_poly.pdbx_seq_one_letter_code
_entity_poly.pdbx_strand_id
1 'polypeptide(L)'
;MPLLHPGDTFPQLTLSIPGAQAIQVPGWFDREFGVVLFNRGAWCPYCTAQLRAFQRAGDSLTQAGIRVAALWVDDEKTTAEFTARHGLTFPLGHSADARAVAALTGAFVNEDPLYLQSTGFVLDPRGRVIVSVYSSGAIGRLVPEDVIGLVRYLREHAAASA
;
A
#
# COMPACT_ATOMS: atom_id res chain seq x y z
N MET A 1 -15.94 11.82 -5.25
CA MET A 1 -14.52 11.90 -4.91
C MET A 1 -13.68 11.54 -6.11
N PRO A 2 -12.79 12.42 -6.53
CA PRO A 2 -11.95 12.08 -7.67
C PRO A 2 -10.96 10.97 -7.29
N LEU A 3 -10.82 10.02 -8.17
CA LEU A 3 -9.80 8.98 -8.06
C LEU A 3 -8.43 9.59 -8.36
N LEU A 4 -7.39 9.02 -7.79
CA LEU A 4 -6.02 9.40 -8.12
C LEU A 4 -5.63 8.77 -9.45
N HIS A 5 -5.19 9.61 -10.37
CA HIS A 5 -4.78 9.19 -11.71
C HIS A 5 -3.26 9.16 -11.82
N PRO A 6 -2.72 8.43 -12.80
CA PRO A 6 -1.28 8.50 -13.09
C PRO A 6 -0.83 9.94 -13.29
N GLY A 7 0.26 10.31 -12.61
CA GLY A 7 0.80 11.66 -12.60
C GLY A 7 0.34 12.53 -11.43
N ASP A 8 -0.73 12.15 -10.75
CA ASP A 8 -1.18 12.88 -9.56
C ASP A 8 -0.19 12.70 -8.42
N THR A 9 -0.01 13.75 -7.63
CA THR A 9 0.77 13.65 -6.39
C THR A 9 -0.03 12.85 -5.36
N PHE A 10 0.58 11.82 -4.79
CA PHE A 10 -0.06 11.04 -3.74
C PHE A 10 -0.20 11.89 -2.47
N PRO A 11 -1.37 11.91 -1.83
CA PRO A 11 -1.57 12.70 -0.62
C PRO A 11 -0.73 12.17 0.54
N GLN A 12 -0.39 13.06 1.47
CA GLN A 12 0.34 12.65 2.66
C GLN A 12 -0.59 11.90 3.60
N LEU A 13 -0.24 10.66 3.92
CA LEU A 13 -0.97 9.84 4.89
C LEU A 13 -0.05 9.49 6.05
N THR A 14 -0.56 9.60 7.26
CA THR A 14 0.15 9.16 8.47
C THR A 14 -0.33 7.76 8.83
N LEU A 15 0.61 6.82 8.94
CA LEU A 15 0.36 5.45 9.33
C LEU A 15 0.84 5.24 10.76
N SER A 16 -0.07 4.82 11.63
CA SER A 16 0.27 4.45 13.01
C SER A 16 0.77 3.01 13.03
N ILE A 17 1.99 2.81 13.48
CA ILE A 17 2.67 1.51 13.45
C ILE A 17 2.71 0.92 14.87
N PRO A 18 2.30 -0.35 15.08
CA PRO A 18 2.31 -0.94 16.41
C PRO A 18 3.70 -0.90 17.03
N GLY A 19 3.79 -0.34 18.25
CA GLY A 19 5.02 -0.31 19.02
C GLY A 19 6.15 0.54 18.45
N ALA A 20 5.87 1.38 17.45
CA ALA A 20 6.88 2.20 16.78
C ALA A 20 6.34 3.59 16.49
N GLN A 21 7.20 4.48 16.03
CA GLN A 21 6.78 5.80 15.59
C GLN A 21 5.93 5.71 14.33
N ALA A 22 4.94 6.59 14.23
CA ALA A 22 4.17 6.72 13.01
C ALA A 22 5.07 7.11 11.84
N ILE A 23 4.70 6.64 10.66
CA ILE A 23 5.39 7.01 9.43
C ILE A 23 4.45 7.83 8.55
N GLN A 24 5.02 8.62 7.66
CA GLN A 24 4.26 9.39 6.68
C GLN A 24 4.64 8.94 5.28
N VAL A 25 3.66 8.53 4.50
CA VAL A 25 3.87 8.22 3.09
C VAL A 25 3.37 9.39 2.27
N PRO A 26 3.98 9.73 1.12
CA PRO A 26 5.05 9.01 0.45
C PRO A 26 6.47 9.28 0.95
N GLY A 27 6.66 10.21 1.88
CA GLY A 27 8.00 10.60 2.35
C GLY A 27 8.84 9.44 2.86
N TRP A 28 8.21 8.49 3.55
CA TRP A 28 8.89 7.32 4.10
C TRP A 28 9.54 6.44 3.03
N PHE A 29 9.07 6.49 1.80
CA PHE A 29 9.67 5.71 0.71
C PHE A 29 11.07 6.22 0.33
N ASP A 30 11.44 7.43 0.76
CA ASP A 30 12.80 7.95 0.70
C ASP A 30 13.41 7.87 -0.70
N ARG A 31 12.68 8.43 -1.68
CA ARG A 31 13.10 8.49 -3.09
C ARG A 31 13.17 7.13 -3.80
N GLU A 32 12.60 6.10 -3.20
CA GLU A 32 12.41 4.83 -3.88
C GLU A 32 11.00 4.77 -4.48
N PHE A 33 10.76 3.80 -5.33
CA PHE A 33 9.39 3.47 -5.73
C PHE A 33 8.64 2.99 -4.51
N GLY A 34 7.38 3.34 -4.41
CA GLY A 34 6.55 2.98 -3.27
C GLY A 34 5.32 2.19 -3.68
N VAL A 35 4.93 1.26 -2.83
CA VAL A 35 3.64 0.57 -2.93
C VAL A 35 2.85 0.90 -1.68
N VAL A 36 1.62 1.37 -1.85
CA VAL A 36 0.70 1.62 -0.74
C VAL A 36 -0.48 0.68 -0.91
N LEU A 37 -0.76 -0.14 0.11
CA LEU A 37 -1.84 -1.12 0.07
C LEU A 37 -2.86 -0.79 1.16
N PHE A 38 -4.12 -0.54 0.75
CA PHE A 38 -5.24 -0.44 1.68
C PHE A 38 -5.88 -1.81 1.78
N ASN A 39 -6.06 -2.30 3.00
CA ASN A 39 -6.60 -3.62 3.27
C ASN A 39 -7.88 -3.52 4.07
N ARG A 40 -8.71 -4.55 3.95
CA ARG A 40 -10.04 -4.60 4.58
C ARG A 40 -9.97 -4.92 6.06
N GLY A 41 -9.14 -5.90 6.43
CA GLY A 41 -8.96 -6.32 7.81
C GLY A 41 -8.30 -7.68 7.92
N ALA A 42 -7.87 -8.03 9.11
CA ALA A 42 -7.21 -9.31 9.42
C ALA A 42 -8.11 -10.53 9.13
N TRP A 43 -9.43 -10.32 9.16
CA TRP A 43 -10.44 -11.34 8.86
C TRP A 43 -10.55 -11.68 7.37
N CYS A 44 -9.98 -10.87 6.49
CA CYS A 44 -10.12 -11.02 5.05
C CYS A 44 -9.03 -11.92 4.49
N PRO A 45 -9.35 -13.11 3.95
CA PRO A 45 -8.33 -14.02 3.44
C PRO A 45 -7.58 -13.48 2.23
N TYR A 46 -8.23 -12.66 1.40
CA TYR A 46 -7.58 -12.03 0.24
C TYR A 46 -6.56 -10.97 0.68
N CYS A 47 -6.84 -10.26 1.77
CA CYS A 47 -5.88 -9.33 2.37
C CYS A 47 -4.66 -10.08 2.91
N THR A 48 -4.90 -11.17 3.63
CA THR A 48 -3.82 -12.01 4.15
C THR A 48 -2.95 -12.53 3.02
N ALA A 49 -3.56 -13.05 1.97
CA ALA A 49 -2.83 -13.59 0.82
C ALA A 49 -1.96 -12.53 0.16
N GLN A 50 -2.49 -11.31 -0.03
CA GLN A 50 -1.74 -10.21 -0.65
C GLN A 50 -0.56 -9.78 0.22
N LEU A 51 -0.79 -9.56 1.52
CA LEU A 51 0.27 -9.12 2.43
C LEU A 51 1.39 -10.16 2.52
N ARG A 52 1.03 -11.43 2.57
CA ARG A 52 2.01 -12.52 2.56
C ARG A 52 2.78 -12.61 1.24
N ALA A 53 2.11 -12.38 0.12
CA ALA A 53 2.77 -12.38 -1.19
C ALA A 53 3.83 -11.27 -1.28
N PHE A 54 3.50 -10.05 -0.82
CA PHE A 54 4.48 -8.97 -0.78
C PHE A 54 5.62 -9.28 0.19
N GLN A 55 5.34 -9.95 1.30
CA GLN A 55 6.40 -10.34 2.23
C GLN A 55 7.34 -11.37 1.60
N ARG A 56 6.80 -12.37 0.92
CA ARG A 56 7.63 -13.39 0.24
C ARG A 56 8.51 -12.78 -0.85
N ALA A 57 8.02 -11.74 -1.50
CA ALA A 57 8.76 -11.04 -2.55
C ALA A 57 9.68 -9.94 -2.00
N GLY A 58 9.83 -9.85 -0.68
CA GLY A 58 10.54 -8.75 -0.02
C GLY A 58 11.94 -8.49 -0.55
N ASP A 59 12.74 -9.54 -0.74
CA ASP A 59 14.10 -9.40 -1.26
C ASP A 59 14.10 -8.88 -2.71
N SER A 60 13.24 -9.42 -3.55
CA SER A 60 13.12 -8.98 -4.94
C SER A 60 12.63 -7.54 -5.04
N LEU A 61 11.70 -7.14 -4.17
CA LEU A 61 11.23 -5.77 -4.10
C LEU A 61 12.36 -4.82 -3.69
N THR A 62 13.09 -5.17 -2.64
CA THR A 62 14.23 -4.38 -2.18
C THR A 62 15.28 -4.22 -3.26
N GLN A 63 15.63 -5.31 -3.95
CA GLN A 63 16.59 -5.27 -5.05
C GLN A 63 16.12 -4.41 -6.21
N ALA A 64 14.82 -4.34 -6.44
CA ALA A 64 14.24 -3.49 -7.47
C ALA A 64 14.09 -2.02 -7.04
N GLY A 65 14.44 -1.69 -5.79
CA GLY A 65 14.28 -0.34 -5.26
C GLY A 65 12.84 0.04 -4.96
N ILE A 66 12.07 -0.91 -4.43
CA ILE A 66 10.66 -0.74 -4.11
C ILE A 66 10.44 -0.94 -2.61
N ARG A 67 9.78 0.01 -1.96
CA ARG A 67 9.35 -0.11 -0.57
C ARG A 67 7.84 -0.26 -0.50
N VAL A 68 7.36 -0.98 0.51
CA VAL A 68 5.94 -1.29 0.68
C VAL A 68 5.47 -0.75 2.03
N ALA A 69 4.29 -0.16 2.05
CA ALA A 69 3.58 0.20 3.27
C ALA A 69 2.11 -0.15 3.08
N ALA A 70 1.49 -0.66 4.13
CA ALA A 70 0.09 -1.06 4.09
C ALA A 70 -0.65 -0.48 5.29
N LEU A 71 -1.98 -0.40 5.20
CA LEU A 71 -2.81 0.11 6.30
C LEU A 71 -4.20 -0.50 6.23
N TRP A 72 -4.86 -0.48 7.37
CA TRP A 72 -6.25 -0.85 7.53
C TRP A 72 -6.82 -0.20 8.80
N VAL A 73 -8.12 -0.39 9.03
CA VAL A 73 -8.80 0.21 10.20
C VAL A 73 -8.67 -0.61 11.47
N ASP A 74 -8.21 -1.84 11.41
CA ASP A 74 -8.09 -2.71 12.58
C ASP A 74 -7.21 -2.05 13.63
N ASP A 75 -7.45 -2.42 14.91
CA ASP A 75 -6.77 -1.81 16.04
C ASP A 75 -5.30 -2.23 16.15
N GLU A 76 -4.59 -1.58 17.05
CA GLU A 76 -3.16 -1.81 17.24
C GLU A 76 -2.86 -3.25 17.63
N LYS A 77 -3.64 -3.82 18.56
CA LYS A 77 -3.41 -5.18 19.04
C LYS A 77 -3.57 -6.20 17.91
N THR A 78 -4.65 -6.12 17.16
CA THR A 78 -4.91 -7.00 16.02
C THR A 78 -3.81 -6.89 14.99
N THR A 79 -3.38 -5.67 14.71
CA THR A 79 -2.32 -5.40 13.72
C THR A 79 -0.98 -5.95 14.17
N ALA A 80 -0.62 -5.77 15.45
CA ALA A 80 0.62 -6.30 16.01
C ALA A 80 0.64 -7.82 15.94
N GLU A 81 -0.46 -8.46 16.33
CA GLU A 81 -0.58 -9.92 16.29
C GLU A 81 -0.49 -10.45 14.85
N PHE A 82 -1.12 -9.78 13.89
CA PHE A 82 -1.06 -10.15 12.48
C PHE A 82 0.36 -10.02 11.94
N THR A 83 1.02 -8.92 12.23
CA THR A 83 2.40 -8.66 11.80
C THR A 83 3.35 -9.74 12.32
N ALA A 84 3.22 -10.09 13.59
CA ALA A 84 4.05 -11.13 14.20
C ALA A 84 3.75 -12.51 13.62
N ARG A 85 2.48 -12.86 13.49
CA ARG A 85 2.05 -14.17 12.98
C ARG A 85 2.57 -14.44 11.57
N HIS A 86 2.54 -13.41 10.72
CA HIS A 86 2.92 -13.56 9.30
C HIS A 86 4.34 -13.09 9.01
N GLY A 87 5.08 -12.66 10.04
CA GLY A 87 6.47 -12.24 9.89
C GLY A 87 6.65 -11.06 8.94
N LEU A 88 5.72 -10.11 8.95
CA LEU A 88 5.81 -8.96 8.05
C LEU A 88 6.95 -8.04 8.47
N THR A 89 7.79 -7.68 7.51
CA THR A 89 8.91 -6.76 7.73
C THR A 89 8.66 -5.36 7.19
N PHE A 90 7.61 -5.20 6.37
CA PHE A 90 7.17 -3.86 5.96
C PHE A 90 6.10 -3.34 6.93
N PRO A 91 5.93 -2.01 7.04
CA PRO A 91 4.98 -1.46 7.99
C PRO A 91 3.54 -1.71 7.59
N LEU A 92 2.74 -2.13 8.56
CA LEU A 92 1.29 -2.26 8.46
C LEU A 92 0.67 -1.32 9.49
N GLY A 93 0.02 -0.27 9.02
CA GLY A 93 -0.59 0.74 9.87
C GLY A 93 -1.94 0.30 10.42
N HIS A 94 -2.19 0.61 11.67
CA HIS A 94 -3.45 0.32 12.38
C HIS A 94 -4.32 1.55 12.51
N SER A 95 -5.57 1.34 12.84
CA SER A 95 -6.51 2.41 13.25
C SER A 95 -6.65 3.53 12.24
N ALA A 96 -6.59 3.18 10.94
CA ALA A 96 -6.78 4.19 9.89
C ALA A 96 -8.19 4.77 9.96
N ASP A 97 -8.29 6.08 9.73
CA ASP A 97 -9.57 6.74 9.57
C ASP A 97 -10.06 6.52 8.12
N ALA A 98 -10.95 5.53 7.97
CA ALA A 98 -11.40 5.12 6.63
C ALA A 98 -12.00 6.28 5.84
N ARG A 99 -12.79 7.13 6.48
CA ARG A 99 -13.46 8.25 5.77
C ARG A 99 -12.47 9.32 5.36
N ALA A 100 -11.50 9.62 6.22
CA ALA A 100 -10.46 10.60 5.91
C ALA A 100 -9.57 10.10 4.78
N VAL A 101 -9.15 8.83 4.82
CA VAL A 101 -8.35 8.21 3.77
C VAL A 101 -9.12 8.19 2.45
N ALA A 102 -10.38 7.80 2.49
CA ALA A 102 -11.24 7.78 1.30
C ALA A 102 -11.42 9.19 0.71
N ALA A 103 -11.55 10.20 1.56
CA ALA A 103 -11.69 11.58 1.11
C ALA A 103 -10.45 12.05 0.34
N LEU A 104 -9.26 11.62 0.76
CA LEU A 104 -8.00 12.01 0.13
C LEU A 104 -7.67 11.21 -1.14
N THR A 105 -8.13 9.95 -1.22
CA THR A 105 -7.66 9.03 -2.27
C THR A 105 -8.75 8.57 -3.21
N GLY A 106 -10.02 8.69 -2.83
CA GLY A 106 -11.13 8.13 -3.59
C GLY A 106 -11.38 6.63 -3.34
N ALA A 107 -10.68 6.02 -2.40
CA ALA A 107 -10.88 4.60 -2.07
C ALA A 107 -12.33 4.32 -1.68
N PHE A 108 -12.85 3.16 -2.07
CA PHE A 108 -14.17 2.73 -1.62
C PHE A 108 -14.13 2.31 -0.16
N VAL A 109 -15.23 2.53 0.54
CA VAL A 109 -15.38 2.10 1.93
C VAL A 109 -16.59 1.20 2.06
N ASN A 110 -16.56 0.28 3.04
CA ASN A 110 -17.75 -0.39 3.54
C ASN A 110 -18.27 0.41 4.73
N GLU A 111 -19.58 0.65 4.79
CA GLU A 111 -20.14 1.59 5.75
C GLU A 111 -20.40 0.97 7.14
N ASP A 112 -20.86 -0.29 7.18
CA ASP A 112 -21.21 -0.94 8.44
C ASP A 112 -20.98 -2.45 8.35
N PRO A 113 -19.91 -2.98 9.01
CA PRO A 113 -18.89 -2.22 9.75
C PRO A 113 -18.03 -1.34 8.81
N LEU A 114 -17.47 -0.27 9.37
CA LEU A 114 -16.66 0.67 8.58
C LEU A 114 -15.25 0.11 8.36
N TYR A 115 -14.87 -0.04 7.08
CA TYR A 115 -13.50 -0.38 6.70
C TYR A 115 -13.22 0.08 5.28
N LEU A 116 -11.94 0.13 4.91
CA LEU A 116 -11.52 0.43 3.54
C LEU A 116 -11.66 -0.82 2.67
N GLN A 117 -12.12 -0.65 1.46
CA GLN A 117 -12.03 -1.71 0.45
C GLN A 117 -10.60 -1.79 -0.08
N SER A 118 -10.29 -2.91 -0.73
CA SER A 118 -8.95 -3.14 -1.30
C SER A 118 -8.60 -2.05 -2.30
N THR A 119 -7.46 -1.40 -2.07
CA THR A 119 -6.96 -0.34 -2.94
C THR A 119 -5.44 -0.43 -2.96
N GLY A 120 -4.83 -0.15 -4.09
CA GLY A 120 -3.37 -0.21 -4.19
C GLY A 120 -2.84 0.88 -5.10
N PHE A 121 -1.67 1.40 -4.75
CA PHE A 121 -0.99 2.42 -5.53
C PHE A 121 0.47 2.04 -5.71
N VAL A 122 0.99 2.29 -6.91
CA VAL A 122 2.42 2.27 -7.16
C VAL A 122 2.84 3.72 -7.41
N LEU A 123 3.85 4.17 -6.68
CA LEU A 123 4.34 5.54 -6.72
C LEU A 123 5.76 5.58 -7.26
N ASP A 124 6.07 6.62 -8.02
CA ASP A 124 7.44 6.86 -8.46
C ASP A 124 8.28 7.48 -7.31
N PRO A 125 9.61 7.64 -7.50
CA PRO A 125 10.46 8.22 -6.46
C PRO A 125 10.14 9.66 -6.04
N ARG A 126 9.29 10.34 -6.80
CA ARG A 126 8.81 11.70 -6.45
C ARG A 126 7.47 11.68 -5.74
N GLY A 127 6.91 10.50 -5.47
CA GLY A 127 5.61 10.37 -4.81
C GLY A 127 4.42 10.58 -5.73
N ARG A 128 4.62 10.48 -7.04
CA ARG A 128 3.53 10.57 -8.02
C ARG A 128 2.98 9.18 -8.32
N VAL A 129 1.69 9.11 -8.51
CA VAL A 129 1.01 7.86 -8.83
C VAL A 129 1.42 7.39 -10.22
N ILE A 130 1.84 6.13 -10.32
CA ILE A 130 2.07 5.43 -11.59
C ILE A 130 0.87 4.56 -11.92
N VAL A 131 0.39 3.80 -10.93
CA VAL A 131 -0.77 2.91 -11.04
C VAL A 131 -1.66 3.11 -9.84
N SER A 132 -2.97 3.16 -10.06
CA SER A 132 -3.96 3.11 -9.00
C SER A 132 -4.94 1.97 -9.30
N VAL A 133 -5.18 1.11 -8.30
CA VAL A 133 -6.11 -0.01 -8.41
C VAL A 133 -7.16 0.17 -7.32
N TYR A 134 -8.40 0.37 -7.74
CA TYR A 134 -9.54 0.54 -6.83
C TYR A 134 -10.44 -0.67 -6.97
N SER A 135 -10.64 -1.39 -5.86
CA SER A 135 -11.61 -2.48 -5.84
C SER A 135 -12.79 -2.08 -4.96
N SER A 136 -13.98 -2.47 -5.36
CA SER A 136 -15.18 -2.28 -4.54
C SER A 136 -15.41 -3.43 -3.57
N GLY A 137 -14.49 -4.40 -3.50
CA GLY A 137 -14.62 -5.58 -2.67
C GLY A 137 -13.26 -6.19 -2.33
N ALA A 138 -13.26 -7.51 -2.16
CA ALA A 138 -12.09 -8.24 -1.67
C ALA A 138 -11.05 -8.55 -2.72
N ILE A 139 -11.44 -8.66 -3.97
CA ILE A 139 -10.58 -9.07 -5.08
C ILE A 139 -10.18 -7.88 -5.95
N GLY A 140 -9.31 -8.11 -6.94
CA GLY A 140 -8.80 -7.04 -7.81
C GLY A 140 -7.68 -6.29 -7.10
N ARG A 141 -6.51 -6.92 -6.98
CA ARG A 141 -5.42 -6.42 -6.14
C ARG A 141 -4.10 -6.39 -6.90
N LEU A 142 -3.22 -5.49 -6.49
CA LEU A 142 -1.83 -5.51 -6.94
C LEU A 142 -1.15 -6.80 -6.47
N VAL A 143 -0.30 -7.35 -7.33
CA VAL A 143 0.58 -8.47 -6.99
C VAL A 143 2.04 -8.02 -7.15
N PRO A 144 2.97 -8.55 -6.33
CA PRO A 144 4.36 -8.07 -6.35
C PRO A 144 5.07 -8.30 -7.68
N GLU A 145 4.76 -9.38 -8.39
CA GLU A 145 5.37 -9.69 -9.69
C GLU A 145 5.08 -8.60 -10.71
N ASP A 146 3.85 -8.12 -10.76
CA ASP A 146 3.45 -7.03 -11.67
C ASP A 146 4.17 -5.74 -11.33
N VAL A 147 4.26 -5.43 -10.03
CA VAL A 147 4.94 -4.20 -9.57
C VAL A 147 6.42 -4.23 -9.93
N ILE A 148 7.10 -5.34 -9.66
CA ILE A 148 8.52 -5.49 -9.97
C ILE A 148 8.75 -5.37 -11.47
N GLY A 149 7.93 -6.05 -12.27
CA GLY A 149 8.03 -5.98 -13.73
C GLY A 149 7.84 -4.57 -14.25
N LEU A 150 6.84 -3.86 -13.73
CA LEU A 150 6.56 -2.48 -14.11
C LEU A 150 7.74 -1.55 -13.77
N VAL A 151 8.27 -1.64 -12.56
CA VAL A 151 9.39 -0.78 -12.13
C VAL A 151 10.62 -1.04 -12.99
N ARG A 152 10.93 -2.30 -13.27
CA ARG A 152 12.05 -2.66 -14.17
C ARG A 152 11.86 -2.07 -15.55
N TYR A 153 10.66 -2.21 -16.10
CA TYR A 153 10.30 -1.63 -17.40
C TYR A 153 10.53 -0.11 -17.42
N LEU A 154 10.03 0.60 -16.41
CA LEU A 154 10.16 2.05 -16.34
C LEU A 154 11.62 2.49 -16.22
N ARG A 155 12.44 1.77 -15.45
CA ARG A 155 13.87 2.08 -15.30
C ARG A 155 14.62 1.89 -16.62
N GLU A 156 14.34 0.81 -17.34
CA GLU A 156 14.97 0.54 -18.63
C GLU A 156 14.61 1.61 -19.65
N HIS A 157 13.34 2.04 -19.69
CA HIS A 157 12.88 3.04 -20.63
C HIS A 157 13.33 4.45 -20.25
N ALA A 158 13.43 4.77 -18.96
CA ALA A 158 13.99 6.04 -18.51
C ALA A 158 15.47 6.14 -18.91
N ALA A 159 16.24 5.08 -18.74
CA ALA A 159 17.64 5.04 -19.15
C ALA A 159 17.78 5.20 -20.66
N ALA A 160 16.88 4.63 -21.45
CA ALA A 160 16.89 4.75 -22.92
C ALA A 160 16.50 6.15 -23.39
N SER A 161 15.68 6.89 -22.60
CA SER A 161 15.23 8.24 -22.95
C SER A 161 16.18 9.33 -22.46
N ALA A 162 17.14 8.99 -21.62
CA ALA A 162 18.11 9.94 -21.09
C ALA A 162 19.28 10.22 -22.12
#